data_5d53556d72cc171ee34c999723de4840
#
_entry.id   5d53556d72cc171ee34c999723de4840
#
_cell.length_a   1.000
_cell.length_b   1.000
_cell.length_c   1.000
_cell.angle_alpha   90.00
_cell.angle_beta   90.00
_cell.angle_gamma   90.00
#
_symmetry.space_group_name_H-M   'P 1'
#
loop_
_entity.id
_entity.type
_entity.pdbx_description
1 polymer ?
#
loop_
_entity_poly.entity_id
_entity_poly.type
_entity_poly.pdbx_seq_one_letter_code
_entity_poly.pdbx_strand_id
1 'polypeptide(L)'
;ADGRRRFAAQLSSADAEPAEGAGTVEGAESVVTTLAGLLSGAEGPGRDAEGALALDLLVVLDAPQVDVETAALLAESLPDGSRLVLSGDPGVLWSAGPGRVFADLLAARACPQVASRTPDPGPIGELVSGIGIGELNQVDAPGKEVVIVPVRDAGEAVHRTAQLVVDSVPRAFGIPAEQVQVITPGHGGAAGTRALNAALKERLNPGPGRFGGFDPGDRVAHSPAPGRTTPGRVVKADAEGLHLECAGTAVVVPKERVEQTVRHGWALTAHQAVGHRWPAAVVVLPGDAAQALTRPWVYTAFGRAERHLSVVHGVEQALPRAVAEIPPKPRTTRLPALLKAQVPSAG
;
A
#
# COMPACT_ATOMS: atom_id res chain seq x y z
N ALA A 1 -3.65 -4.11 -7.66
CA ALA A 1 -3.79 -5.32 -8.48
C ALA A 1 -3.88 -6.58 -7.63
N ASP A 2 -3.06 -6.74 -6.59
CA ASP A 2 -3.13 -7.92 -5.70
C ASP A 2 -4.39 -7.86 -4.82
N GLY A 3 -4.71 -6.72 -4.25
CA GLY A 3 -5.96 -6.48 -3.52
C GLY A 3 -7.20 -6.71 -4.39
N ARG A 4 -7.16 -6.33 -5.67
CA ARG A 4 -8.23 -6.59 -6.63
C ARG A 4 -8.48 -8.10 -6.81
N ARG A 5 -7.42 -8.91 -7.00
CA ARG A 5 -7.57 -10.36 -7.17
C ARG A 5 -8.08 -11.04 -5.91
N ARG A 6 -7.55 -10.65 -4.74
CA ARG A 6 -7.99 -11.20 -3.45
C ARG A 6 -9.47 -10.86 -3.20
N PHE A 7 -9.88 -9.63 -3.46
CA PHE A 7 -11.26 -9.22 -3.28
C PHE A 7 -12.20 -9.88 -4.29
N ALA A 8 -11.81 -9.98 -5.56
CA ALA A 8 -12.58 -10.71 -6.57
C ALA A 8 -12.75 -12.19 -6.20
N ALA A 9 -11.70 -12.85 -5.68
CA ALA A 9 -11.79 -14.21 -5.20
C ALA A 9 -12.72 -14.36 -3.98
N GLN A 10 -12.71 -13.38 -3.07
CA GLN A 10 -13.62 -13.35 -1.92
C GLN A 10 -15.07 -13.14 -2.33
N LEU A 11 -15.35 -12.26 -3.30
CA LEU A 11 -16.69 -12.09 -3.85
C LEU A 11 -17.18 -13.38 -4.48
N SER A 12 -16.38 -14.01 -5.33
CA SER A 12 -16.75 -15.29 -5.97
C SER A 12 -16.98 -16.43 -4.97
N SER A 13 -16.30 -16.41 -3.82
CA SER A 13 -16.53 -17.40 -2.75
C SER A 13 -17.75 -17.05 -1.90
N ALA A 14 -18.08 -15.78 -1.72
CA ALA A 14 -19.24 -15.32 -0.97
C ALA A 14 -20.56 -15.60 -1.75
N ASP A 15 -20.53 -15.55 -3.07
CA ASP A 15 -21.67 -15.95 -3.91
C ASP A 15 -22.01 -17.45 -3.80
N ALA A 16 -21.10 -18.29 -3.26
CA ALA A 16 -21.30 -19.72 -3.06
C ALA A 16 -22.00 -20.07 -1.73
N GLU A 17 -22.01 -19.17 -0.72
CA GLU A 17 -22.73 -19.34 0.54
C GLU A 17 -23.53 -18.07 0.86
N PRO A 18 -24.81 -18.00 0.48
CA PRO A 18 -25.67 -16.88 0.87
C PRO A 18 -25.84 -16.88 2.41
N ALA A 19 -25.45 -15.78 3.05
CA ALA A 19 -25.75 -15.56 4.45
C ALA A 19 -27.29 -15.65 4.64
N GLU A 20 -27.75 -16.42 5.64
CA GLU A 20 -29.16 -16.56 5.98
C GLU A 20 -29.77 -15.16 6.19
N GLY A 21 -30.71 -14.77 5.31
CA GLY A 21 -31.43 -13.50 5.37
C GLY A 21 -31.01 -12.43 4.37
N ALA A 22 -29.98 -12.62 3.54
CA ALA A 22 -29.69 -11.76 2.42
C ALA A 22 -30.52 -12.18 1.20
N GLY A 23 -31.51 -11.40 0.83
CA GLY A 23 -32.24 -11.59 -0.42
C GLY A 23 -31.25 -11.51 -1.60
N THR A 24 -31.17 -12.57 -2.39
CA THR A 24 -30.48 -12.56 -3.68
C THR A 24 -31.13 -11.53 -4.58
N VAL A 25 -30.42 -10.46 -4.90
CA VAL A 25 -30.83 -9.54 -5.95
C VAL A 25 -30.45 -10.23 -7.29
N GLU A 26 -31.41 -10.90 -7.91
CA GLU A 26 -31.22 -11.44 -9.26
C GLU A 26 -30.82 -10.29 -10.21
N GLY A 27 -29.66 -10.42 -10.85
CA GLY A 27 -29.17 -9.48 -11.87
C GLY A 27 -28.12 -8.46 -11.42
N ALA A 28 -27.62 -8.51 -10.17
CA ALA A 28 -26.50 -7.63 -9.76
C ALA A 28 -25.19 -8.17 -10.32
N GLU A 29 -24.65 -7.53 -11.35
CA GLU A 29 -23.32 -7.81 -11.87
C GLU A 29 -22.27 -7.01 -11.09
N SER A 30 -21.42 -7.69 -10.32
CA SER A 30 -20.34 -7.03 -9.58
C SER A 30 -19.04 -7.08 -10.39
N VAL A 31 -18.45 -5.91 -10.67
CA VAL A 31 -17.21 -5.77 -11.42
C VAL A 31 -16.12 -5.18 -10.52
N VAL A 32 -15.00 -5.88 -10.40
CA VAL A 32 -13.83 -5.38 -9.66
C VAL A 32 -12.84 -4.76 -10.63
N THR A 33 -12.64 -3.45 -10.51
CA THR A 33 -11.80 -2.66 -11.40
C THR A 33 -10.78 -1.83 -10.62
N THR A 34 -9.86 -1.17 -11.31
CA THR A 34 -9.02 -0.13 -10.73
C THR A 34 -9.75 1.22 -10.82
N LEU A 35 -9.58 2.07 -9.80
CA LEU A 35 -10.19 3.41 -9.84
C LEU A 35 -9.74 4.22 -11.07
N ALA A 36 -8.48 4.04 -11.48
CA ALA A 36 -7.97 4.68 -12.69
C ALA A 36 -8.61 4.16 -13.98
N GLY A 37 -8.79 2.83 -14.08
CA GLY A 37 -9.46 2.20 -15.23
C GLY A 37 -10.93 2.62 -15.32
N LEU A 38 -11.61 2.67 -14.17
CA LEU A 38 -12.99 3.13 -14.07
C LEU A 38 -13.13 4.59 -14.53
N LEU A 39 -12.35 5.51 -13.98
CA LEU A 39 -12.42 6.94 -14.31
C LEU A 39 -12.03 7.25 -15.75
N SER A 40 -11.07 6.48 -16.32
CA SER A 40 -10.67 6.63 -17.73
C SER A 40 -11.64 5.97 -18.72
N GLY A 41 -12.59 5.17 -18.24
CA GLY A 41 -13.48 4.37 -19.09
C GLY A 41 -12.81 3.15 -19.72
N ALA A 42 -11.59 2.79 -19.29
CA ALA A 42 -10.91 1.60 -19.80
C ALA A 42 -11.39 0.30 -19.14
N GLU A 43 -12.00 0.40 -17.96
CA GLU A 43 -12.52 -0.72 -17.18
C GLU A 43 -13.87 -0.34 -16.55
N GLY A 44 -14.69 -1.34 -16.23
CA GLY A 44 -15.95 -1.17 -15.51
C GLY A 44 -17.15 -0.91 -16.40
N PRO A 45 -18.28 -0.43 -15.83
CA PRO A 45 -19.49 -0.12 -16.58
C PRO A 45 -19.26 1.06 -17.52
N GLY A 46 -20.05 1.13 -18.58
CA GLY A 46 -20.07 2.26 -19.49
C GLY A 46 -20.52 3.55 -18.80
N ARG A 47 -20.65 4.60 -19.59
CA ARG A 47 -21.23 5.87 -19.16
C ARG A 47 -22.58 6.07 -19.86
N ASP A 48 -23.49 6.73 -19.17
CA ASP A 48 -24.78 7.15 -19.73
C ASP A 48 -24.65 8.35 -20.70
N ALA A 49 -25.76 8.85 -21.19
CA ALA A 49 -25.80 9.98 -22.12
C ALA A 49 -25.31 11.30 -21.48
N GLU A 50 -25.41 11.42 -20.18
CA GLU A 50 -24.98 12.56 -19.38
C GLU A 50 -23.49 12.44 -18.97
N GLY A 51 -22.84 11.30 -19.26
CA GLY A 51 -21.43 11.02 -18.95
C GLY A 51 -21.19 10.44 -17.56
N ALA A 52 -22.24 10.14 -16.80
CA ALA A 52 -22.13 9.47 -15.52
C ALA A 52 -21.91 7.96 -15.69
N LEU A 53 -21.32 7.32 -14.67
CA LEU A 53 -21.07 5.88 -14.67
C LEU A 53 -22.40 5.11 -14.56
N ALA A 54 -22.60 4.09 -15.40
CA ALA A 54 -23.80 3.27 -15.36
C ALA A 54 -23.77 2.26 -14.18
N LEU A 55 -23.98 2.76 -12.95
CA LEU A 55 -23.95 1.96 -11.73
C LEU A 55 -24.86 2.54 -10.64
N ASP A 56 -25.33 1.69 -9.74
CA ASP A 56 -26.14 2.05 -8.57
C ASP A 56 -25.33 2.11 -7.28
N LEU A 57 -24.21 1.39 -7.22
CA LEU A 57 -23.34 1.29 -6.05
C LEU A 57 -21.88 1.28 -6.47
N LEU A 58 -21.09 2.14 -5.86
CA LEU A 58 -19.64 2.13 -5.95
C LEU A 58 -19.02 1.89 -4.58
N VAL A 59 -18.19 0.86 -4.46
CA VAL A 59 -17.38 0.58 -3.27
C VAL A 59 -15.91 0.87 -3.59
N VAL A 60 -15.33 1.86 -2.92
CA VAL A 60 -13.93 2.22 -3.05
C VAL A 60 -13.15 1.62 -1.88
N LEU A 61 -12.26 0.68 -2.18
CA LEU A 61 -11.34 0.10 -1.21
C LEU A 61 -10.07 0.95 -1.10
N ASP A 62 -9.36 0.85 0.04
CA ASP A 62 -8.17 1.67 0.33
C ASP A 62 -8.44 3.18 0.20
N ALA A 63 -9.61 3.63 0.62
CA ALA A 63 -10.06 5.01 0.50
C ALA A 63 -9.10 6.09 1.07
N PRO A 64 -8.24 5.83 2.09
CA PRO A 64 -7.19 6.77 2.50
C PRO A 64 -6.21 7.16 1.39
N GLN A 65 -6.11 6.36 0.33
CA GLN A 65 -5.24 6.62 -0.82
C GLN A 65 -5.88 7.50 -1.90
N VAL A 66 -7.14 7.85 -1.75
CA VAL A 66 -7.85 8.73 -2.69
C VAL A 66 -7.49 10.18 -2.37
N ASP A 67 -6.86 10.86 -3.31
CA ASP A 67 -6.57 12.28 -3.22
C ASP A 67 -7.79 13.14 -3.58
N VAL A 68 -7.69 14.45 -3.39
CA VAL A 68 -8.83 15.35 -3.60
C VAL A 68 -9.24 15.44 -5.06
N GLU A 69 -8.31 15.37 -6.00
CA GLU A 69 -8.60 15.43 -7.44
C GLU A 69 -9.33 14.16 -7.90
N THR A 70 -8.81 13.01 -7.49
CA THR A 70 -9.45 11.72 -7.77
C THR A 70 -10.85 11.63 -7.12
N ALA A 71 -10.99 12.14 -5.89
CA ALA A 71 -12.30 12.16 -5.22
C ALA A 71 -13.31 13.08 -5.91
N ALA A 72 -12.86 14.23 -6.43
CA ALA A 72 -13.72 15.13 -7.18
C ALA A 72 -14.19 14.48 -8.50
N LEU A 73 -13.26 13.92 -9.28
CA LEU A 73 -13.61 13.20 -10.50
C LEU A 73 -14.56 12.02 -10.25
N LEU A 74 -14.37 11.34 -9.12
CA LEU A 74 -15.25 10.26 -8.71
C LEU A 74 -16.66 10.77 -8.42
N ALA A 75 -16.78 11.83 -7.62
CA ALA A 75 -18.08 12.42 -7.27
C ALA A 75 -18.82 12.95 -8.50
N GLU A 76 -18.11 13.60 -9.42
CA GLU A 76 -18.66 14.11 -10.69
C GLU A 76 -19.09 12.99 -11.65
N SER A 77 -18.50 11.78 -11.51
CA SER A 77 -18.80 10.64 -12.37
C SER A 77 -19.96 9.78 -11.85
N LEU A 78 -20.44 10.01 -10.64
CA LEU A 78 -21.52 9.22 -10.04
C LEU A 78 -22.89 9.75 -10.51
N PRO A 79 -23.82 8.87 -10.92
CA PRO A 79 -25.18 9.28 -11.23
C PRO A 79 -25.94 9.68 -9.96
N ASP A 80 -26.91 10.56 -10.12
CA ASP A 80 -27.80 10.97 -9.03
C ASP A 80 -28.52 9.76 -8.43
N GLY A 81 -28.53 9.69 -7.10
CA GLY A 81 -29.17 8.59 -6.36
C GLY A 81 -28.30 7.34 -6.18
N SER A 82 -27.14 7.24 -6.82
CA SER A 82 -26.20 6.16 -6.59
C SER A 82 -25.61 6.20 -5.17
N ARG A 83 -25.12 5.06 -4.70
CA ARG A 83 -24.49 4.94 -3.37
C ARG A 83 -22.97 4.84 -3.49
N LEU A 84 -22.28 5.63 -2.68
CA LEU A 84 -20.82 5.57 -2.54
C LEU A 84 -20.46 5.01 -1.17
N VAL A 85 -19.70 3.92 -1.15
CA VAL A 85 -19.11 3.35 0.06
C VAL A 85 -17.59 3.52 0.00
N LEU A 86 -17.02 4.19 1.00
CA LEU A 86 -15.58 4.36 1.15
C LEU A 86 -15.08 3.44 2.27
N SER A 87 -14.27 2.46 1.93
CA SER A 87 -13.69 1.50 2.87
C SER A 87 -12.19 1.69 2.97
N GLY A 88 -11.67 1.69 4.19
CA GLY A 88 -10.23 1.80 4.41
C GLY A 88 -9.87 1.95 5.89
N ASP A 89 -8.61 1.78 6.18
CA ASP A 89 -8.04 1.93 7.51
C ASP A 89 -7.54 3.38 7.69
N PRO A 90 -8.11 4.15 8.63
CA PRO A 90 -7.71 5.54 8.86
C PRO A 90 -6.30 5.68 9.47
N GLY A 91 -5.72 4.62 10.01
CA GLY A 91 -4.38 4.60 10.62
C GLY A 91 -3.25 4.58 9.60
N VAL A 92 -3.50 4.18 8.35
CA VAL A 92 -2.45 4.12 7.33
C VAL A 92 -2.04 5.50 6.83
N LEU A 93 -0.89 5.56 6.17
CA LEU A 93 -0.44 6.76 5.45
C LEU A 93 -1.51 7.20 4.44
N TRP A 94 -1.74 8.51 4.38
CA TRP A 94 -2.63 9.10 3.39
C TRP A 94 -2.02 9.07 1.99
N SER A 95 -2.85 9.35 0.98
CA SER A 95 -2.41 9.51 -0.40
C SER A 95 -1.17 10.40 -0.52
N ALA A 96 -0.28 10.06 -1.46
CA ALA A 96 0.83 10.93 -1.82
C ALA A 96 0.37 12.23 -2.52
N GLY A 97 -0.84 12.23 -3.13
CA GLY A 97 -1.48 13.39 -3.70
C GLY A 97 -2.07 14.37 -2.67
N PRO A 98 -2.62 15.50 -3.11
CA PRO A 98 -3.16 16.54 -2.24
C PRO A 98 -4.43 16.09 -1.51
N GLY A 99 -4.70 16.72 -0.35
CA GLY A 99 -5.88 16.46 0.45
C GLY A 99 -5.80 15.19 1.30
N ARG A 100 -6.89 14.88 1.99
CA ARG A 100 -7.09 13.71 2.84
C ARG A 100 -8.59 13.38 2.96
N VAL A 101 -9.23 13.19 1.83
CA VAL A 101 -10.71 13.15 1.71
C VAL A 101 -11.36 12.17 2.68
N PHE A 102 -10.83 10.94 2.78
CA PHE A 102 -11.36 9.94 3.69
C PHE A 102 -11.31 10.40 5.16
N ALA A 103 -10.17 10.92 5.61
CA ALA A 103 -10.03 11.45 6.97
C ALA A 103 -10.91 12.67 7.22
N ASP A 104 -11.12 13.51 6.21
CA ASP A 104 -11.97 14.69 6.31
C ASP A 104 -13.46 14.33 6.42
N LEU A 105 -13.91 13.31 5.68
CA LEU A 105 -15.27 12.78 5.80
C LEU A 105 -15.52 12.18 7.18
N LEU A 106 -14.56 11.40 7.70
CA LEU A 106 -14.65 10.86 9.06
C LEU A 106 -14.72 11.96 10.12
N ALA A 107 -13.88 12.99 9.99
CA ALA A 107 -13.85 14.13 10.92
C ALA A 107 -15.10 15.01 10.84
N ALA A 108 -15.69 15.13 9.65
CA ALA A 108 -16.91 15.90 9.45
C ALA A 108 -18.15 15.18 10.01
N ARG A 109 -18.14 13.86 10.09
CA ARG A 109 -19.31 13.02 10.43
C ARG A 109 -20.50 13.28 9.51
N ALA A 110 -20.22 13.56 8.24
CA ALA A 110 -21.23 13.96 7.26
C ALA A 110 -22.02 12.77 6.69
N CYS A 111 -21.58 11.54 6.95
CA CYS A 111 -22.21 10.30 6.50
C CYS A 111 -22.16 9.23 7.60
N PRO A 112 -22.99 8.19 7.50
CA PRO A 112 -22.93 7.03 8.41
C PRO A 112 -21.53 6.41 8.40
N GLN A 113 -21.05 6.02 9.58
CA GLN A 113 -19.73 5.42 9.78
C GLN A 113 -19.88 4.07 10.45
N VAL A 114 -19.28 3.05 9.86
CA VAL A 114 -19.20 1.69 10.42
C VAL A 114 -17.74 1.38 10.68
N ALA A 115 -17.39 1.14 11.94
CA ALA A 115 -16.04 0.76 12.33
C ALA A 115 -15.95 -0.74 12.57
N SER A 116 -15.00 -1.41 11.95
CA SER A 116 -14.62 -2.77 12.32
C SER A 116 -14.03 -2.77 13.72
N ARG A 117 -14.42 -3.75 14.54
CA ARG A 117 -13.89 -3.96 15.89
C ARG A 117 -13.02 -5.20 15.98
N THR A 118 -12.82 -5.91 14.89
CA THR A 118 -11.99 -7.10 14.83
C THR A 118 -10.56 -6.72 14.55
N PRO A 119 -9.63 -6.85 15.51
CA PRO A 119 -8.21 -6.62 15.25
C PRO A 119 -7.66 -7.70 14.32
N ASP A 120 -6.57 -7.37 13.60
CA ASP A 120 -5.81 -8.38 12.86
C ASP A 120 -5.28 -9.44 13.85
N PRO A 121 -5.37 -10.73 13.53
CA PRO A 121 -4.96 -11.80 14.45
C PRO A 121 -3.43 -11.91 14.53
N GLY A 122 -2.96 -12.51 15.65
CA GLY A 122 -1.57 -12.90 15.89
C GLY A 122 -0.66 -11.74 16.30
N PRO A 123 0.63 -12.04 16.58
CA PRO A 123 1.58 -11.10 17.16
C PRO A 123 1.80 -9.82 16.31
N ILE A 124 1.80 -9.94 14.98
CA ILE A 124 1.93 -8.78 14.09
C ILE A 124 0.69 -7.89 14.19
N GLY A 125 -0.51 -8.49 14.20
CA GLY A 125 -1.77 -7.75 14.34
C GLY A 125 -1.88 -7.04 15.69
N GLU A 126 -1.48 -7.69 16.77
CA GLU A 126 -1.42 -7.11 18.12
C GLU A 126 -0.47 -5.91 18.16
N LEU A 127 0.75 -6.08 17.64
CA LEU A 127 1.75 -4.99 17.55
C LEU A 127 1.22 -3.80 16.75
N VAL A 128 0.66 -4.04 15.58
CA VAL A 128 0.14 -2.99 14.68
C VAL A 128 -1.06 -2.29 15.32
N SER A 129 -1.94 -3.03 15.98
CA SER A 129 -3.09 -2.45 16.71
C SER A 129 -2.64 -1.52 17.83
N GLY A 130 -1.62 -1.93 18.61
CA GLY A 130 -1.00 -1.07 19.62
C GLY A 130 -0.42 0.21 19.03
N ILE A 131 0.34 0.10 17.93
CA ILE A 131 0.87 1.26 17.22
C ILE A 131 -0.25 2.23 16.79
N GLY A 132 -1.39 1.70 16.33
CA GLY A 132 -2.55 2.51 15.93
C GLY A 132 -3.06 3.44 17.02
N ILE A 133 -3.04 3.00 18.27
CA ILE A 133 -3.45 3.77 19.45
C ILE A 133 -2.30 4.54 20.14
N GLY A 134 -1.07 4.44 19.60
CA GLY A 134 0.10 5.15 20.11
C GLY A 134 0.96 4.37 21.09
N GLU A 135 0.80 3.07 21.14
CA GLU A 135 1.54 2.16 22.01
C GLU A 135 2.46 1.25 21.20
N LEU A 136 3.72 1.17 21.59
CA LEU A 136 4.68 0.25 21.05
C LEU A 136 4.93 -0.87 22.08
N ASN A 137 4.00 -1.80 22.13
CA ASN A 137 4.02 -2.88 23.10
C ASN A 137 4.98 -3.99 22.66
N GLN A 138 5.60 -4.63 23.64
CA GLN A 138 6.27 -5.89 23.42
C GLN A 138 5.22 -6.99 23.26
N VAL A 139 5.24 -7.68 22.12
CA VAL A 139 4.30 -8.78 21.85
C VAL A 139 5.01 -10.13 22.03
N ASP A 140 4.26 -11.10 22.50
CA ASP A 140 4.75 -12.49 22.54
C ASP A 140 4.69 -13.08 21.13
N ALA A 141 5.86 -13.42 20.59
CA ALA A 141 6.04 -13.93 19.23
C ALA A 141 6.82 -15.26 19.26
N PRO A 142 6.22 -16.35 19.76
CA PRO A 142 6.91 -17.63 19.95
C PRO A 142 7.43 -18.25 18.66
N GLY A 143 6.75 -18.01 17.52
CA GLY A 143 7.19 -18.42 16.20
C GLY A 143 8.13 -17.43 15.53
N LYS A 144 8.62 -16.42 16.27
CA LYS A 144 9.44 -15.31 15.72
C LYS A 144 8.73 -14.53 14.61
N GLU A 145 7.44 -14.36 14.75
CA GLU A 145 6.62 -13.57 13.82
C GLU A 145 7.07 -12.11 13.77
N VAL A 146 7.60 -11.60 14.89
CA VAL A 146 8.21 -10.27 15.02
C VAL A 146 9.64 -10.42 15.55
N VAL A 147 10.61 -9.87 14.81
CA VAL A 147 12.03 -9.90 15.18
C VAL A 147 12.63 -8.50 15.04
N ILE A 148 13.26 -8.02 16.11
CA ILE A 148 14.04 -6.77 16.10
C ILE A 148 15.51 -7.10 15.87
N VAL A 149 16.13 -6.48 14.87
CA VAL A 149 17.53 -6.64 14.50
C VAL A 149 18.23 -5.30 14.71
N PRO A 150 18.92 -5.09 15.84
CA PRO A 150 19.64 -3.85 16.09
C PRO A 150 20.84 -3.72 15.13
N VAL A 151 21.07 -2.50 14.68
CA VAL A 151 22.19 -2.12 13.82
C VAL A 151 22.78 -0.79 14.28
N ARG A 152 24.09 -0.61 14.04
CA ARG A 152 24.84 0.55 14.49
C ARG A 152 24.89 1.68 13.45
N ASP A 153 24.90 1.28 12.18
CA ASP A 153 25.03 2.21 11.06
C ASP A 153 24.27 1.73 9.81
N ALA A 154 24.22 2.57 8.79
CA ALA A 154 23.49 2.32 7.56
C ALA A 154 24.12 1.18 6.73
N GLY A 155 25.44 1.02 6.78
CA GLY A 155 26.14 -0.09 6.08
C GLY A 155 25.75 -1.44 6.68
N GLU A 156 25.76 -1.54 8.01
CA GLU A 156 25.26 -2.73 8.71
C GLU A 156 23.77 -2.95 8.43
N ALA A 157 22.95 -1.90 8.36
CA ALA A 157 21.54 -2.01 8.02
C ALA A 157 21.33 -2.63 6.62
N VAL A 158 22.06 -2.17 5.60
CA VAL A 158 22.02 -2.75 4.26
C VAL A 158 22.47 -4.21 4.26
N HIS A 159 23.59 -4.50 4.91
CA HIS A 159 24.13 -5.87 4.99
C HIS A 159 23.15 -6.83 5.68
N ARG A 160 22.61 -6.45 6.85
CA ARG A 160 21.64 -7.26 7.59
C ARG A 160 20.34 -7.45 6.82
N THR A 161 19.87 -6.40 6.16
CA THR A 161 18.68 -6.49 5.29
C THR A 161 18.89 -7.51 4.17
N ALA A 162 20.02 -7.44 3.47
CA ALA A 162 20.32 -8.41 2.41
C ALA A 162 20.42 -9.84 2.97
N GLN A 163 21.05 -10.03 4.14
CA GLN A 163 21.14 -11.34 4.80
C GLN A 163 19.75 -11.88 5.19
N LEU A 164 18.87 -11.02 5.72
CA LEU A 164 17.50 -11.41 6.09
C LEU A 164 16.72 -11.89 4.87
N VAL A 165 16.75 -11.11 3.77
CA VAL A 165 15.98 -11.40 2.56
C VAL A 165 16.49 -12.65 1.83
N VAL A 166 17.80 -12.78 1.68
CA VAL A 166 18.42 -13.84 0.85
C VAL A 166 18.48 -15.16 1.59
N ASP A 167 18.71 -15.14 2.91
CA ASP A 167 19.10 -16.30 3.67
C ASP A 167 18.22 -16.56 4.90
N SER A 168 18.13 -15.59 5.83
CA SER A 168 17.60 -15.88 7.16
C SER A 168 16.08 -16.16 7.14
N VAL A 169 15.30 -15.34 6.43
CA VAL A 169 13.84 -15.52 6.33
C VAL A 169 13.51 -16.77 5.52
N PRO A 170 14.09 -17.01 4.33
CA PRO A 170 13.86 -18.25 3.60
C PRO A 170 14.16 -19.52 4.41
N ARG A 171 15.30 -19.54 5.11
CA ARG A 171 15.72 -20.71 5.90
C ARG A 171 14.85 -20.93 7.14
N ALA A 172 14.51 -19.86 7.86
CA ALA A 172 13.79 -19.99 9.13
C ALA A 172 12.30 -20.21 8.97
N PHE A 173 11.67 -19.65 7.93
CA PHE A 173 10.23 -19.62 7.77
C PHE A 173 9.72 -20.29 6.50
N GLY A 174 10.60 -20.76 5.62
CA GLY A 174 10.24 -21.32 4.32
C GLY A 174 9.59 -20.29 3.37
N ILE A 175 9.79 -19.00 3.64
CA ILE A 175 9.27 -17.91 2.79
C ILE A 175 10.36 -17.56 1.78
N PRO A 176 10.15 -17.82 0.48
CA PRO A 176 11.18 -17.53 -0.53
C PRO A 176 11.45 -16.03 -0.65
N ALA A 177 12.66 -15.67 -1.07
CA ALA A 177 13.11 -14.27 -1.15
C ALA A 177 12.19 -13.39 -2.02
N GLU A 178 11.52 -13.98 -3.01
CA GLU A 178 10.55 -13.31 -3.87
C GLU A 178 9.28 -12.87 -3.12
N GLN A 179 9.00 -13.47 -1.99
CA GLN A 179 7.85 -13.14 -1.12
C GLN A 179 8.24 -12.27 0.08
N VAL A 180 9.50 -11.85 0.15
CA VAL A 180 9.99 -10.91 1.16
C VAL A 180 10.03 -9.51 0.58
N GLN A 181 9.41 -8.55 1.24
CA GLN A 181 9.45 -7.15 0.83
C GLN A 181 10.25 -6.30 1.81
N VAL A 182 11.18 -5.51 1.31
CA VAL A 182 11.90 -4.52 2.11
C VAL A 182 11.17 -3.18 2.05
N ILE A 183 11.01 -2.53 3.22
CA ILE A 183 10.33 -1.23 3.34
C ILE A 183 11.26 -0.28 4.12
N THR A 184 11.47 0.93 3.58
CA THR A 184 12.32 1.96 4.19
C THR A 184 11.70 3.35 4.07
N PRO A 185 12.06 4.33 4.90
CA PRO A 185 11.44 5.65 4.91
C PRO A 185 11.55 6.45 3.62
N GLY A 186 12.65 6.30 2.86
CA GLY A 186 12.87 7.14 1.70
C GLY A 186 13.71 6.51 0.59
N HIS A 187 13.88 7.27 -0.48
CA HIS A 187 14.67 6.82 -1.63
C HIS A 187 16.18 7.10 -1.49
N GLY A 188 16.53 8.18 -0.78
CA GLY A 188 17.89 8.62 -0.54
C GLY A 188 18.47 8.06 0.76
N GLY A 189 19.70 8.53 1.08
CA GLY A 189 20.43 8.07 2.25
C GLY A 189 21.17 6.74 2.01
N ALA A 190 22.01 6.38 2.96
CA ALA A 190 22.90 5.21 2.83
C ALA A 190 22.14 3.87 2.97
N ALA A 191 20.91 3.87 3.49
CA ALA A 191 20.03 2.70 3.56
C ALA A 191 18.60 3.02 3.03
N GLY A 192 18.49 3.94 2.08
CA GLY A 192 17.25 4.19 1.35
C GLY A 192 17.01 3.14 0.25
N THR A 193 15.86 3.26 -0.45
CA THR A 193 15.50 2.24 -1.46
C THR A 193 16.56 2.08 -2.55
N ARG A 194 17.30 3.14 -2.90
CA ARG A 194 18.34 3.04 -3.94
C ARG A 194 19.48 2.12 -3.50
N ALA A 195 20.03 2.34 -2.31
CA ALA A 195 21.12 1.53 -1.76
C ALA A 195 20.69 0.09 -1.50
N LEU A 196 19.52 -0.10 -0.91
CA LEU A 196 18.95 -1.42 -0.63
C LEU A 196 18.66 -2.20 -1.92
N ASN A 197 18.07 -1.55 -2.94
CA ASN A 197 17.80 -2.20 -4.22
C ASN A 197 19.09 -2.59 -4.96
N ALA A 198 20.13 -1.76 -4.91
CA ALA A 198 21.44 -2.10 -5.49
C ALA A 198 22.04 -3.35 -4.83
N ALA A 199 22.07 -3.38 -3.49
CA ALA A 199 22.59 -4.53 -2.74
C ALA A 199 21.77 -5.80 -2.94
N LEU A 200 20.44 -5.68 -3.06
CA LEU A 200 19.55 -6.82 -3.28
C LEU A 200 19.61 -7.33 -4.72
N LYS A 201 19.72 -6.44 -5.72
CA LYS A 201 19.95 -6.85 -7.11
C LYS A 201 21.21 -7.67 -7.25
N GLU A 202 22.31 -7.20 -6.66
CA GLU A 202 23.59 -7.91 -6.69
C GLU A 202 23.51 -9.34 -6.12
N ARG A 203 22.63 -9.56 -5.14
CA ARG A 203 22.47 -10.86 -4.47
C ARG A 203 21.41 -11.76 -5.09
N LEU A 204 20.30 -11.19 -5.55
CA LEU A 204 19.10 -11.93 -5.97
C LEU A 204 19.02 -12.13 -7.49
N ASN A 205 19.49 -11.15 -8.25
CA ASN A 205 19.46 -11.19 -9.71
C ASN A 205 20.65 -10.41 -10.29
N PRO A 206 21.91 -10.90 -10.07
CA PRO A 206 23.08 -10.22 -10.60
C PRO A 206 23.05 -10.18 -12.12
N GLY A 207 23.36 -9.02 -12.69
CA GLY A 207 23.36 -8.84 -14.12
C GLY A 207 23.91 -7.46 -14.53
N PRO A 208 24.26 -7.28 -15.80
CA PRO A 208 24.91 -6.07 -16.30
C PRO A 208 23.99 -4.85 -16.43
N GLY A 209 22.66 -5.01 -16.21
CA GLY A 209 21.70 -3.92 -16.36
C GLY A 209 21.55 -3.45 -17.80
N ARG A 210 21.48 -4.36 -18.76
CA ARG A 210 21.51 -4.07 -20.20
C ARG A 210 20.41 -3.14 -20.70
N PHE A 211 19.31 -3.05 -19.97
CA PHE A 211 18.11 -2.33 -20.36
C PHE A 211 17.87 -1.12 -19.43
N GLY A 212 18.75 -0.15 -19.47
CA GLY A 212 18.63 1.05 -18.64
C GLY A 212 18.81 0.77 -17.14
N GLY A 213 19.67 -0.19 -16.81
CA GLY A 213 19.94 -0.64 -15.45
C GLY A 213 19.14 -1.89 -15.04
N PHE A 214 18.28 -2.42 -15.91
CA PHE A 214 17.44 -3.58 -15.65
C PHE A 214 17.89 -4.83 -16.42
N ASP A 215 17.61 -5.98 -15.84
CA ASP A 215 17.76 -7.30 -16.47
C ASP A 215 16.46 -8.10 -16.33
N PRO A 216 16.20 -9.11 -17.20
CA PRO A 216 15.06 -10.00 -17.04
C PRO A 216 15.07 -10.66 -15.65
N GLY A 217 13.90 -10.71 -15.02
CA GLY A 217 13.74 -11.22 -13.66
C GLY A 217 13.87 -10.16 -12.55
N ASP A 218 14.36 -8.95 -12.85
CA ASP A 218 14.43 -7.89 -11.87
C ASP A 218 13.03 -7.56 -11.30
N ARG A 219 12.95 -7.44 -9.98
CA ARG A 219 11.77 -6.86 -9.35
C ARG A 219 11.76 -5.36 -9.56
N VAL A 220 10.60 -4.85 -9.91
CA VAL A 220 10.42 -3.43 -10.20
C VAL A 220 9.21 -2.84 -9.48
N ALA A 221 9.25 -1.54 -9.30
CA ALA A 221 8.15 -0.68 -8.92
C ALA A 221 7.84 0.20 -10.12
N HIS A 222 6.73 -0.05 -10.80
CA HIS A 222 6.25 0.75 -11.91
C HIS A 222 5.32 1.84 -11.38
N SER A 223 5.71 3.10 -11.61
CA SER A 223 4.98 4.30 -11.14
C SER A 223 4.64 5.19 -12.33
N PRO A 224 3.57 4.90 -13.09
CA PRO A 224 3.21 5.66 -14.29
C PRO A 224 2.74 7.08 -13.98
N ALA A 225 2.28 7.33 -12.75
CA ALA A 225 1.87 8.63 -12.25
C ALA A 225 2.20 8.75 -10.76
N PRO A 226 2.29 9.98 -10.20
CA PRO A 226 2.48 10.19 -8.78
C PRO A 226 1.43 9.46 -7.93
N GLY A 227 1.87 8.84 -6.84
CA GLY A 227 0.98 8.08 -5.94
C GLY A 227 0.50 6.72 -6.47
N ARG A 228 0.82 6.35 -7.70
CA ARG A 228 0.47 5.06 -8.29
C ARG A 228 1.71 4.21 -8.48
N THR A 229 1.90 3.24 -7.62
CA THR A 229 3.01 2.28 -7.74
C THR A 229 2.45 0.87 -7.77
N THR A 230 2.84 0.12 -8.78
CA THR A 230 2.51 -1.30 -8.88
C THR A 230 3.80 -2.11 -8.89
N PRO A 231 3.99 -3.02 -7.92
CA PRO A 231 5.09 -3.96 -7.94
C PRO A 231 4.98 -4.89 -9.16
N GLY A 232 6.11 -5.21 -9.74
CA GLY A 232 6.17 -6.08 -10.91
C GLY A 232 7.53 -6.73 -11.11
N ARG A 233 7.70 -7.37 -12.26
CA ARG A 233 8.94 -8.02 -12.68
C ARG A 233 9.24 -7.69 -14.14
N VAL A 234 10.51 -7.55 -14.46
CA VAL A 234 10.98 -7.42 -15.85
C VAL A 234 10.88 -8.79 -16.53
N VAL A 235 10.18 -8.84 -17.65
CA VAL A 235 10.07 -10.04 -18.48
C VAL A 235 11.14 -10.04 -19.56
N LYS A 236 11.20 -8.97 -20.34
CA LYS A 236 12.19 -8.75 -21.42
C LYS A 236 12.31 -7.27 -21.73
N ALA A 237 13.24 -6.94 -22.62
CA ALA A 237 13.26 -5.65 -23.31
C ALA A 237 13.55 -5.85 -24.81
N ASP A 238 12.94 -5.01 -25.63
CA ASP A 238 13.12 -5.00 -27.07
C ASP A 238 13.01 -3.58 -27.64
N ALA A 239 12.75 -3.45 -28.94
CA ALA A 239 12.64 -2.15 -29.61
C ALA A 239 11.44 -1.32 -29.11
N GLU A 240 10.38 -1.94 -28.62
CA GLU A 240 9.20 -1.29 -28.10
C GLU A 240 9.43 -0.72 -26.68
N GLY A 241 10.36 -1.30 -25.92
CA GLY A 241 10.69 -0.85 -24.57
C GLY A 241 10.92 -1.98 -23.59
N LEU A 242 10.64 -1.68 -22.31
CA LEU A 242 10.77 -2.61 -21.19
C LEU A 242 9.42 -3.29 -20.93
N HIS A 243 9.38 -4.61 -21.11
CA HIS A 243 8.18 -5.42 -20.86
C HIS A 243 8.16 -5.87 -19.40
N LEU A 244 7.10 -5.50 -18.70
CA LEU A 244 6.87 -5.80 -17.30
C LEU A 244 5.66 -6.72 -17.14
N GLU A 245 5.71 -7.57 -16.13
CA GLU A 245 4.53 -8.21 -15.56
C GLU A 245 4.24 -7.50 -14.24
N CYS A 246 3.15 -6.75 -14.19
CA CYS A 246 2.74 -5.97 -13.02
C CYS A 246 1.42 -6.54 -12.48
N ALA A 247 1.50 -7.29 -11.38
CA ALA A 247 0.33 -7.88 -10.71
C ALA A 247 -0.57 -8.68 -11.68
N GLY A 248 0.03 -9.48 -12.55
CA GLY A 248 -0.65 -10.33 -13.52
C GLY A 248 -1.07 -9.63 -14.81
N THR A 249 -0.73 -8.34 -14.97
CA THR A 249 -0.99 -7.58 -16.18
C THR A 249 0.33 -7.30 -16.90
N ALA A 250 0.37 -7.58 -18.20
CA ALA A 250 1.50 -7.20 -19.03
C ALA A 250 1.48 -5.68 -19.29
N VAL A 251 2.62 -5.03 -19.08
CA VAL A 251 2.81 -3.60 -19.32
C VAL A 251 4.06 -3.39 -20.13
N VAL A 252 3.97 -2.64 -21.22
CA VAL A 252 5.14 -2.20 -21.99
C VAL A 252 5.44 -0.74 -21.67
N VAL A 253 6.64 -0.48 -21.17
CA VAL A 253 7.10 0.87 -20.85
C VAL A 253 8.05 1.34 -21.94
N PRO A 254 7.70 2.36 -22.73
CA PRO A 254 8.56 2.91 -23.77
C PRO A 254 9.92 3.33 -23.20
N LYS A 255 10.97 3.16 -23.97
CA LYS A 255 12.37 3.34 -23.53
C LYS A 255 12.61 4.71 -22.88
N GLU A 256 12.05 5.77 -23.45
CA GLU A 256 12.15 7.15 -22.95
C GLU A 256 11.44 7.39 -21.61
N ARG A 257 10.51 6.50 -21.24
CA ARG A 257 9.78 6.59 -19.97
C ARG A 257 10.32 5.68 -18.88
N VAL A 258 11.19 4.73 -19.21
CA VAL A 258 11.71 3.75 -18.23
C VAL A 258 12.36 4.45 -17.06
N GLU A 259 13.28 5.38 -17.31
CA GLU A 259 13.99 6.10 -16.26
C GLU A 259 13.07 6.93 -15.36
N GLN A 260 11.94 7.42 -15.89
CA GLN A 260 10.99 8.23 -15.14
C GLN A 260 10.03 7.38 -14.29
N THR A 261 9.61 6.22 -14.79
CA THR A 261 8.47 5.47 -14.24
C THR A 261 8.83 4.11 -13.66
N VAL A 262 10.03 3.59 -13.87
CA VAL A 262 10.45 2.29 -13.36
C VAL A 262 11.62 2.43 -12.40
N ARG A 263 11.56 1.73 -11.29
CA ARG A 263 12.64 1.59 -10.30
C ARG A 263 12.75 0.12 -9.90
N HIS A 264 13.90 -0.31 -9.41
CA HIS A 264 14.00 -1.61 -8.74
C HIS A 264 13.05 -1.65 -7.55
N GLY A 265 12.44 -2.80 -7.29
CA GLY A 265 11.31 -2.97 -6.39
C GLY A 265 11.51 -4.00 -5.27
N TRP A 266 12.74 -4.46 -5.01
CA TRP A 266 13.02 -5.28 -3.82
C TRP A 266 12.85 -4.48 -2.53
N ALA A 267 13.19 -3.19 -2.57
CA ALA A 267 12.94 -2.25 -1.50
C ALA A 267 12.00 -1.13 -2.00
N LEU A 268 10.96 -0.85 -1.22
CA LEU A 268 9.95 0.17 -1.46
C LEU A 268 9.91 1.17 -0.30
N THR A 269 9.33 2.35 -0.54
CA THR A 269 8.89 3.21 0.56
C THR A 269 7.56 2.72 1.12
N ALA A 270 7.22 3.13 2.35
CA ALA A 270 5.93 2.77 2.94
C ALA A 270 4.74 3.27 2.09
N HIS A 271 4.85 4.44 1.45
CA HIS A 271 3.81 4.93 0.52
C HIS A 271 3.64 4.04 -0.71
N GLN A 272 4.74 3.53 -1.26
CA GLN A 272 4.66 2.59 -2.38
C GLN A 272 4.13 1.21 -1.98
N ALA A 273 4.23 0.85 -0.71
CA ALA A 273 3.78 -0.41 -0.15
C ALA A 273 2.31 -0.40 0.31
N VAL A 274 1.67 0.78 0.39
CA VAL A 274 0.25 0.86 0.78
C VAL A 274 -0.62 0.05 -0.19
N GLY A 275 -1.64 -0.62 0.33
CA GLY A 275 -2.53 -1.48 -0.45
C GLY A 275 -1.97 -2.87 -0.79
N HIS A 276 -0.72 -3.16 -0.37
CA HIS A 276 -0.10 -4.47 -0.57
C HIS A 276 0.27 -5.11 0.77
N ARG A 277 0.27 -6.44 0.81
CA ARG A 277 0.81 -7.23 1.92
C ARG A 277 1.68 -8.35 1.36
N TRP A 278 2.66 -8.77 2.15
CA TRP A 278 3.60 -9.83 1.78
C TRP A 278 3.72 -10.87 2.89
N PRO A 279 3.97 -12.13 2.57
CA PRO A 279 4.22 -13.15 3.57
C PRO A 279 5.30 -12.75 4.59
N ALA A 280 6.34 -12.03 4.15
CA ALA A 280 7.31 -11.42 5.05
C ALA A 280 7.64 -9.98 4.65
N ALA A 281 7.85 -9.13 5.65
CA ALA A 281 8.36 -7.77 5.45
C ALA A 281 9.63 -7.55 6.30
N VAL A 282 10.61 -6.85 5.71
CA VAL A 282 11.80 -6.35 6.40
C VAL A 282 11.72 -4.83 6.42
N VAL A 283 11.39 -4.26 7.56
CA VAL A 283 11.29 -2.81 7.72
C VAL A 283 12.65 -2.28 8.20
N VAL A 284 13.24 -1.37 7.43
CA VAL A 284 14.57 -0.82 7.69
C VAL A 284 14.45 0.60 8.19
N LEU A 285 14.92 0.83 9.40
CA LEU A 285 14.90 2.09 10.11
C LEU A 285 16.35 2.56 10.34
N PRO A 286 17.02 3.14 9.32
CA PRO A 286 18.39 3.62 9.47
C PRO A 286 18.43 4.87 10.36
N GLY A 287 19.56 5.10 11.04
CA GLY A 287 19.70 6.18 12.01
C GLY A 287 19.39 7.59 11.48
N ASP A 288 19.68 7.84 10.19
CA ASP A 288 19.40 9.10 9.50
C ASP A 288 17.91 9.30 9.14
N ALA A 289 17.10 8.26 9.27
CA ALA A 289 15.67 8.31 8.94
C ALA A 289 14.75 8.70 10.12
N ALA A 290 15.30 8.96 11.30
CA ALA A 290 14.52 9.27 12.51
C ALA A 290 13.47 10.37 12.31
N GLN A 291 13.82 11.42 11.54
CA GLN A 291 12.93 12.55 11.26
C GLN A 291 11.76 12.22 10.31
N ALA A 292 11.86 11.13 9.55
CA ALA A 292 10.81 10.69 8.63
C ALA A 292 9.76 9.81 9.31
N LEU A 293 10.02 9.37 10.55
CA LEU A 293 9.12 8.47 11.26
C LEU A 293 7.95 9.24 11.88
N THR A 294 6.77 8.73 11.58
CA THR A 294 5.50 9.16 12.20
C THR A 294 4.71 7.91 12.58
N ARG A 295 3.74 8.03 13.49
CA ARG A 295 2.85 6.90 13.83
C ARG A 295 2.22 6.25 12.58
N PRO A 296 1.61 6.98 11.64
CA PRO A 296 1.05 6.35 10.44
C PRO A 296 2.08 5.67 9.55
N TRP A 297 3.33 6.19 9.53
CA TRP A 297 4.39 5.54 8.78
C TRP A 297 4.74 4.18 9.37
N VAL A 298 4.96 4.12 10.70
CA VAL A 298 5.28 2.87 11.41
C VAL A 298 4.12 1.88 11.29
N TYR A 299 2.91 2.33 11.56
CA TYR A 299 1.67 1.56 11.41
C TYR A 299 1.56 0.93 10.02
N THR A 300 1.72 1.75 8.98
CA THR A 300 1.65 1.28 7.60
C THR A 300 2.75 0.27 7.30
N ALA A 301 4.01 0.59 7.61
CA ALA A 301 5.14 -0.26 7.25
C ALA A 301 5.08 -1.63 7.95
N PHE A 302 4.75 -1.66 9.24
CA PHE A 302 4.67 -2.89 10.03
C PHE A 302 3.48 -3.75 9.61
N GLY A 303 2.34 -3.12 9.30
CA GLY A 303 1.14 -3.81 8.82
C GLY A 303 1.25 -4.40 7.40
N ARG A 304 2.42 -4.34 6.76
CA ARG A 304 2.62 -4.97 5.43
C ARG A 304 3.02 -6.44 5.53
N ALA A 305 3.44 -6.91 6.69
CA ALA A 305 3.77 -8.31 6.94
C ALA A 305 2.52 -9.13 7.28
N GLU A 306 2.43 -10.34 6.71
CA GLU A 306 1.35 -11.29 7.01
C GLU A 306 1.78 -12.36 8.03
N ARG A 307 3.00 -12.92 7.87
CA ARG A 307 3.49 -14.04 8.67
C ARG A 307 4.77 -13.73 9.43
N HIS A 308 5.63 -12.85 8.88
CA HIS A 308 6.89 -12.50 9.50
C HIS A 308 7.25 -11.03 9.28
N LEU A 309 7.60 -10.34 10.35
CA LEU A 309 8.10 -8.97 10.37
C LEU A 309 9.49 -8.94 11.00
N SER A 310 10.50 -8.56 10.22
CA SER A 310 11.82 -8.19 10.73
C SER A 310 11.97 -6.67 10.74
N VAL A 311 12.38 -6.09 11.86
CA VAL A 311 12.65 -4.66 11.98
C VAL A 311 14.15 -4.46 12.17
N VAL A 312 14.82 -3.96 11.13
CA VAL A 312 16.24 -3.56 11.18
C VAL A 312 16.29 -2.16 11.79
N HIS A 313 16.75 -2.09 13.03
CA HIS A 313 16.53 -0.97 13.92
C HIS A 313 17.82 -0.25 14.29
N GLY A 314 18.00 0.97 13.78
CA GLY A 314 19.13 1.85 14.06
C GLY A 314 18.73 3.26 14.56
N VAL A 315 17.45 3.45 14.95
CA VAL A 315 16.89 4.77 15.32
C VAL A 315 16.66 4.94 16.83
N GLU A 316 17.09 3.98 17.66
CA GLU A 316 16.97 4.02 19.13
C GLU A 316 15.59 4.52 19.61
N GLN A 317 15.55 5.63 20.35
CA GLN A 317 14.32 6.20 20.92
C GLN A 317 13.40 6.86 19.88
N ALA A 318 13.85 7.04 18.63
CA ALA A 318 13.01 7.69 17.63
C ALA A 318 11.80 6.82 17.22
N LEU A 319 11.92 5.50 17.28
CA LEU A 319 10.80 4.60 16.99
C LEU A 319 9.69 4.67 18.06
N PRO A 320 9.96 4.47 19.35
CA PRO A 320 8.95 4.64 20.41
C PRO A 320 8.33 6.03 20.38
N ARG A 321 9.14 7.06 20.21
CA ARG A 321 8.67 8.44 20.12
C ARG A 321 7.76 8.69 18.94
N ALA A 322 8.11 8.15 17.76
CA ALA A 322 7.28 8.27 16.56
C ALA A 322 5.89 7.67 16.76
N VAL A 323 5.82 6.53 17.42
CA VAL A 323 4.55 5.88 17.73
C VAL A 323 3.73 6.66 18.76
N ALA A 324 4.35 7.07 19.87
CA ALA A 324 3.63 7.74 20.96
C ALA A 324 3.22 9.17 20.61
N GLU A 325 4.11 9.96 20.01
CA GLU A 325 4.02 11.43 20.00
C GLU A 325 3.87 12.06 18.61
N ILE A 326 4.26 11.37 17.51
CA ILE A 326 4.33 12.00 16.19
C ILE A 326 3.14 11.62 15.31
N PRO A 327 2.09 12.46 15.26
CA PRO A 327 0.93 12.26 14.40
C PRO A 327 1.31 12.45 12.92
N PRO A 328 0.37 12.16 11.99
CA PRO A 328 0.58 12.50 10.59
C PRO A 328 0.83 13.99 10.42
N LYS A 329 1.68 14.34 9.44
CA LYS A 329 1.93 15.73 9.09
C LYS A 329 0.63 16.42 8.69
N PRO A 330 0.25 17.55 9.32
CA PRO A 330 -1.04 18.17 9.05
C PRO A 330 -1.15 18.62 7.58
N ARG A 331 -2.35 18.51 7.04
CA ARG A 331 -2.71 19.02 5.71
C ARG A 331 -3.81 20.06 5.87
N THR A 332 -3.64 21.20 5.22
CA THR A 332 -4.67 22.25 5.18
C THR A 332 -5.77 21.82 4.22
N THR A 333 -7.01 21.70 4.74
CA THR A 333 -8.18 21.35 3.97
C THR A 333 -9.41 22.10 4.48
N ARG A 334 -10.32 22.45 3.57
CA ARG A 334 -11.59 23.12 3.90
C ARG A 334 -12.76 22.13 3.89
N LEU A 335 -12.56 20.92 3.40
CA LEU A 335 -13.63 19.94 3.18
C LEU A 335 -14.47 19.67 4.44
N PRO A 336 -13.89 19.46 5.65
CA PRO A 336 -14.70 19.22 6.85
C PRO A 336 -15.65 20.39 7.20
N ALA A 337 -15.19 21.62 6.98
CA ALA A 337 -16.03 22.80 7.24
C ALA A 337 -17.16 22.94 6.23
N LEU A 338 -16.89 22.69 4.96
CA LEU A 338 -17.90 22.72 3.90
C LEU A 338 -18.95 21.63 4.10
N LEU A 339 -18.53 20.41 4.43
CA LEU A 339 -19.45 19.31 4.68
C LEU A 339 -20.35 19.57 5.90
N LYS A 340 -19.78 20.08 7.00
CA LYS A 340 -20.57 20.41 8.21
C LYS A 340 -21.63 21.48 7.95
N ALA A 341 -21.35 22.42 7.05
CA ALA A 341 -22.31 23.47 6.69
C ALA A 341 -23.52 22.94 5.87
N GLN A 342 -23.35 21.77 5.23
CA GLN A 342 -24.40 21.16 4.39
C GLN A 342 -25.18 20.06 5.11
N VAL A 343 -24.70 19.54 6.24
CA VAL A 343 -25.44 18.54 7.04
C VAL A 343 -26.50 19.28 7.84
N PRO A 344 -27.80 18.96 7.66
CA PRO A 344 -28.86 19.51 8.52
C PRO A 344 -28.53 19.17 9.98
N SER A 345 -28.65 20.18 10.86
CA SER A 345 -28.53 19.93 12.30
C SER A 345 -29.60 18.89 12.65
N ALA A 346 -29.16 17.71 13.09
CA ALA A 346 -30.08 16.72 13.64
C ALA A 346 -30.74 17.37 14.86
N GLY A 347 -32.01 17.68 14.70
CA GLY A 347 -32.86 18.18 15.75
C GLY A 347 -33.14 17.13 16.83
#